data_308e3a0b3b3b2b54514d464591852ebd
#
_entry.id   308e3a0b3b3b2b54514d464591852ebd
#
_cell.length_a   1.000
_cell.length_b   1.000
_cell.length_c   1.000
_cell.angle_alpha   90.00
_cell.angle_beta   90.00
_cell.angle_gamma   90.00
#
_symmetry.space_group_name_H-M   'P 1'
#
loop_
_entity.id
_entity.type
_entity.pdbx_description
1 polymer ?
#
loop_
_entity_poly.entity_id
_entity_poly.type
_entity_poly.pdbx_seq_one_letter_code
_entity_poly.pdbx_strand_id
1 'polypeptide(L)'
;MKINFMIMISLFAGSMVSAQDSLNTISGKPKFIAFSPSKATKNVNGMLIKYYDEIDQEIQPKKVNGVGLGFNGLGIFFPVLFLVNITSINNWGINDIGSEPLPDKMNTINGMQLSIVNMEPTVTNGLELSLSSNISAPSVINGVAVSPLYNFHHTTKGVAVSTFANVSQKCRGIQVALINVCKDSRGIQIGFWNKNEKRKMPLINWNFKNKKL
;
A
#
# COMPACT_ATOMS: atom_id res chain seq x y z
N MET A 1 17.79 -20.63 -19.59
CA MET A 1 17.04 -21.58 -18.73
C MET A 1 16.21 -20.90 -17.61
N LYS A 2 16.51 -19.69 -17.17
CA LYS A 2 15.76 -18.97 -16.11
C LYS A 2 14.46 -18.29 -16.56
N ILE A 3 14.33 -17.90 -17.82
CA ILE A 3 13.14 -17.23 -18.37
C ILE A 3 11.96 -18.18 -18.49
N ASN A 4 12.18 -19.46 -18.83
CA ASN A 4 11.12 -20.45 -18.99
C ASN A 4 10.44 -20.81 -17.65
N PHE A 5 11.15 -20.67 -16.54
CA PHE A 5 10.59 -20.96 -15.21
C PHE A 5 9.59 -19.86 -14.75
N MET A 6 9.90 -18.59 -15.03
CA MET A 6 8.97 -17.49 -14.72
C MET A 6 7.70 -17.51 -15.57
N ILE A 7 7.82 -17.84 -16.86
CA ILE A 7 6.67 -17.99 -17.76
C ILE A 7 5.80 -19.17 -17.31
N MET A 8 6.41 -20.26 -16.86
CA MET A 8 5.67 -21.42 -16.34
C MET A 8 4.91 -21.10 -15.04
N ILE A 9 5.49 -20.30 -14.14
CA ILE A 9 4.78 -19.86 -12.92
C ILE A 9 3.62 -18.92 -13.27
N SER A 10 3.77 -18.01 -14.22
CA SER A 10 2.69 -17.12 -14.63
C SER A 10 1.55 -17.84 -15.34
N LEU A 11 1.85 -18.82 -16.17
CA LEU A 11 0.85 -19.67 -16.83
C LEU A 11 0.13 -20.59 -15.83
N PHE A 12 0.84 -21.11 -14.83
CA PHE A 12 0.23 -21.96 -13.79
C PHE A 12 -0.67 -21.15 -12.85
N ALA A 13 -0.27 -19.92 -12.49
CA ALA A 13 -1.09 -19.00 -11.71
C ALA A 13 -2.35 -18.57 -12.48
N GLY A 14 -2.23 -18.27 -13.78
CA GLY A 14 -3.36 -17.91 -14.63
C GLY A 14 -4.39 -19.03 -14.78
N SER A 15 -3.95 -20.30 -14.92
CA SER A 15 -4.86 -21.45 -15.04
C SER A 15 -5.60 -21.77 -13.72
N MET A 16 -5.00 -21.52 -12.57
CA MET A 16 -5.68 -21.70 -11.28
C MET A 16 -6.77 -20.64 -11.05
N VAL A 17 -6.58 -19.42 -11.51
CA VAL A 17 -7.59 -18.35 -11.37
C VAL A 17 -8.83 -18.66 -12.19
N SER A 18 -8.66 -19.13 -13.43
CA SER A 18 -9.79 -19.49 -14.30
C SER A 18 -10.59 -20.70 -13.83
N ALA A 19 -9.94 -21.68 -13.19
CA ALA A 19 -10.61 -22.89 -12.67
C ALA A 19 -11.50 -22.58 -11.44
N GLN A 20 -11.24 -21.50 -10.70
CA GLN A 20 -11.95 -21.19 -9.47
C GLN A 20 -13.22 -20.36 -9.70
N ASP A 21 -13.31 -19.61 -10.79
CA ASP A 21 -14.53 -18.85 -11.12
C ASP A 21 -15.73 -19.75 -11.44
N SER A 22 -15.49 -20.97 -11.93
CA SER A 22 -16.54 -21.95 -12.21
C SER A 22 -17.12 -22.65 -10.96
N LEU A 23 -16.40 -22.59 -9.82
CA LEU A 23 -16.84 -23.22 -8.56
C LEU A 23 -17.49 -22.22 -7.58
N ASN A 24 -17.53 -20.94 -7.92
CA ASN A 24 -17.93 -19.86 -7.01
C ASN A 24 -19.37 -19.39 -7.16
N THR A 25 -20.29 -20.23 -7.59
CA THR A 25 -21.72 -19.93 -7.57
C THR A 25 -22.18 -19.70 -6.13
N ILE A 26 -22.33 -18.43 -5.77
CA ILE A 26 -23.22 -17.90 -4.73
C ILE A 26 -23.04 -18.52 -3.34
N SER A 27 -22.03 -18.08 -2.61
CA SER A 27 -22.08 -18.22 -1.16
C SER A 27 -21.63 -16.90 -0.51
N GLY A 28 -22.57 -16.20 0.15
CA GLY A 28 -22.27 -15.07 1.04
C GLY A 28 -21.50 -15.48 2.30
N LYS A 29 -21.05 -16.73 2.40
CA LYS A 29 -20.25 -17.24 3.53
C LYS A 29 -18.80 -16.81 3.41
N PRO A 30 -18.16 -16.38 4.51
CA PRO A 30 -16.73 -16.05 4.50
C PRO A 30 -15.89 -17.27 4.09
N LYS A 31 -14.91 -17.05 3.23
CA LYS A 31 -13.94 -18.07 2.84
C LYS A 31 -12.69 -17.98 3.71
N PHE A 32 -12.05 -19.12 3.96
CA PHE A 32 -10.77 -19.14 4.67
C PHE A 32 -9.60 -18.79 3.73
N ILE A 33 -9.64 -19.26 2.49
CA ILE A 33 -8.70 -18.89 1.43
C ILE A 33 -9.48 -18.39 0.23
N ALA A 34 -9.05 -17.29 -0.35
CA ALA A 34 -9.62 -16.75 -1.55
C ALA A 34 -8.55 -16.19 -2.48
N PHE A 35 -8.87 -16.15 -3.78
CA PHE A 35 -8.04 -15.57 -4.82
C PHE A 35 -8.75 -14.33 -5.40
N SER A 36 -7.99 -13.34 -5.81
CA SER A 36 -8.46 -12.13 -6.51
C SER A 36 -7.69 -12.01 -7.84
N PRO A 37 -8.34 -11.65 -8.95
CA PRO A 37 -9.69 -11.08 -9.03
C PRO A 37 -10.80 -12.14 -8.93
N SER A 38 -11.75 -11.95 -8.05
CA SER A 38 -12.99 -12.74 -7.99
C SER A 38 -14.12 -11.84 -7.50
N LYS A 39 -15.20 -11.76 -8.27
CA LYS A 39 -16.37 -10.95 -7.92
C LYS A 39 -17.24 -11.60 -6.81
N ALA A 40 -17.14 -12.92 -6.65
CA ALA A 40 -18.02 -13.67 -5.76
C ALA A 40 -17.68 -13.58 -4.26
N THR A 41 -16.43 -13.30 -3.90
CA THR A 41 -15.99 -13.34 -2.51
C THR A 41 -15.81 -11.94 -1.93
N LYS A 42 -16.65 -11.55 -0.99
CA LYS A 42 -16.59 -10.25 -0.29
C LYS A 42 -15.84 -10.33 1.05
N ASN A 43 -15.97 -11.45 1.76
CA ASN A 43 -15.36 -11.64 3.08
C ASN A 43 -14.41 -12.83 3.09
N VAL A 44 -13.22 -12.63 3.64
CA VAL A 44 -12.19 -13.67 3.80
C VAL A 44 -11.74 -13.69 5.25
N ASN A 45 -11.88 -14.83 5.92
CA ASN A 45 -11.37 -15.03 7.26
C ASN A 45 -10.19 -15.99 7.21
N GLY A 46 -9.00 -15.46 6.89
CA GLY A 46 -7.78 -16.23 6.71
C GLY A 46 -6.87 -15.59 5.68
N MET A 47 -6.74 -16.15 4.49
CA MET A 47 -5.77 -15.68 3.49
C MET A 47 -6.44 -15.25 2.18
N LEU A 48 -6.14 -14.05 1.72
CA LEU A 48 -6.47 -13.55 0.38
C LEU A 48 -5.19 -13.47 -0.45
N ILE A 49 -5.14 -14.15 -1.57
CA ILE A 49 -4.06 -14.06 -2.56
C ILE A 49 -4.56 -13.22 -3.72
N LYS A 50 -3.86 -12.10 -3.98
CA LYS A 50 -4.21 -11.15 -5.04
C LYS A 50 -3.13 -11.14 -6.10
N TYR A 51 -3.56 -11.22 -7.35
CA TYR A 51 -2.71 -10.98 -8.51
C TYR A 51 -3.22 -9.72 -9.24
N TYR A 52 -2.34 -8.75 -9.45
CA TYR A 52 -2.68 -7.50 -10.10
C TYR A 52 -2.13 -7.51 -11.52
N ASP A 53 -3.01 -7.70 -12.50
CA ASP A 53 -2.62 -7.72 -13.91
C ASP A 53 -3.05 -6.43 -14.65
N GLU A 54 -4.08 -5.75 -14.16
CA GLU A 54 -4.63 -4.56 -14.81
C GLU A 54 -5.00 -3.47 -13.79
N ILE A 55 -4.66 -2.23 -14.12
CA ILE A 55 -4.92 -1.03 -13.30
C ILE A 55 -6.41 -0.64 -13.34
N ASP A 56 -7.16 -1.10 -14.34
CA ASP A 56 -8.54 -0.65 -14.66
C ASP A 56 -9.68 -1.57 -14.20
N GLN A 57 -9.41 -2.59 -13.40
CA GLN A 57 -10.51 -3.45 -12.94
C GLN A 57 -11.38 -2.72 -11.90
N GLU A 58 -12.70 -2.74 -12.12
CA GLU A 58 -13.65 -2.25 -11.13
C GLU A 58 -13.46 -2.93 -9.78
N ILE A 59 -12.96 -2.16 -8.80
CA ILE A 59 -12.62 -2.69 -7.47
C ILE A 59 -13.90 -3.17 -6.80
N GLN A 60 -14.00 -4.48 -6.59
CA GLN A 60 -15.00 -5.08 -5.72
C GLN A 60 -14.40 -5.13 -4.30
N PRO A 61 -14.82 -4.25 -3.37
CA PRO A 61 -14.19 -4.14 -2.06
C PRO A 61 -14.31 -5.44 -1.28
N LYS A 62 -13.18 -5.92 -0.76
CA LYS A 62 -13.07 -7.14 0.03
C LYS A 62 -12.67 -6.80 1.45
N LYS A 63 -13.29 -7.50 2.40
CA LYS A 63 -12.88 -7.48 3.81
C LYS A 63 -12.11 -8.75 4.13
N VAL A 64 -10.86 -8.60 4.53
CA VAL A 64 -9.97 -9.69 4.92
C VAL A 64 -9.69 -9.59 6.42
N ASN A 65 -9.98 -10.65 7.14
CA ASN A 65 -9.56 -10.81 8.53
C ASN A 65 -8.46 -11.88 8.54
N GLY A 66 -7.20 -11.44 8.54
CA GLY A 66 -6.04 -12.33 8.46
C GLY A 66 -4.93 -11.77 7.59
N VAL A 67 -4.56 -12.46 6.50
CA VAL A 67 -3.41 -12.12 5.67
C VAL A 67 -3.84 -11.83 4.23
N GLY A 68 -3.45 -10.66 3.72
CA GLY A 68 -3.49 -10.32 2.30
C GLY A 68 -2.12 -10.52 1.65
N LEU A 69 -2.03 -11.31 0.60
CA LEU A 69 -0.82 -11.47 -0.21
C LEU A 69 -1.04 -10.81 -1.58
N GLY A 70 -0.21 -9.83 -1.92
CA GLY A 70 -0.30 -9.10 -3.18
C GLY A 70 0.89 -9.37 -4.09
N PHE A 71 0.62 -9.85 -5.32
CA PHE A 71 1.63 -10.07 -6.34
C PHE A 71 1.37 -9.15 -7.53
N ASN A 72 2.39 -8.38 -7.92
CA ASN A 72 2.36 -7.56 -9.13
C ASN A 72 3.63 -7.82 -9.93
N GLY A 73 3.50 -8.36 -11.14
CA GLY A 73 4.63 -8.70 -12.00
C GLY A 73 5.47 -7.48 -12.41
N LEU A 74 4.82 -6.34 -12.66
CA LEU A 74 5.50 -5.08 -12.99
C LEU A 74 6.10 -4.39 -11.76
N GLY A 75 5.63 -4.71 -10.58
CA GLY A 75 6.08 -4.11 -9.33
C GLY A 75 7.56 -4.30 -9.04
N ILE A 76 8.18 -5.36 -9.58
CA ILE A 76 9.62 -5.61 -9.46
C ILE A 76 10.45 -4.51 -10.14
N PHE A 77 9.95 -3.93 -11.23
CA PHE A 77 10.62 -2.88 -11.98
C PHE A 77 10.34 -1.47 -11.46
N PHE A 78 9.31 -1.31 -10.65
CA PHE A 78 8.87 0.00 -10.14
C PHE A 78 9.95 0.75 -9.35
N PRO A 79 10.79 0.11 -8.51
CA PRO A 79 11.89 0.80 -7.84
C PRO A 79 12.90 1.41 -8.79
N VAL A 80 13.19 0.73 -9.91
CA VAL A 80 14.13 1.21 -10.92
C VAL A 80 13.55 2.42 -11.65
N LEU A 81 12.28 2.35 -12.05
CA LEU A 81 11.59 3.48 -12.69
C LEU A 81 11.50 4.68 -11.75
N PHE A 82 11.36 4.45 -10.46
CA PHE A 82 11.31 5.51 -9.47
C PHE A 82 12.68 6.17 -9.23
N LEU A 83 13.76 5.38 -9.21
CA LEU A 83 15.12 5.91 -9.10
C LEU A 83 15.48 6.84 -10.28
N VAL A 84 14.97 6.56 -11.48
CA VAL A 84 15.13 7.42 -12.66
C VAL A 84 14.40 8.76 -12.46
N ASN A 85 13.29 8.76 -11.74
CA ASN A 85 12.50 9.97 -11.43
C ASN A 85 12.91 10.69 -10.14
N ILE A 86 13.94 10.22 -9.43
CA ILE A 86 14.34 10.79 -8.13
C ILE A 86 14.80 12.26 -8.25
N THR A 87 15.25 12.67 -9.43
CA THR A 87 15.58 14.06 -9.74
C THR A 87 14.37 14.99 -9.67
N SER A 88 13.16 14.46 -9.76
CA SER A 88 11.91 15.18 -9.60
C SER A 88 11.49 15.39 -8.14
N ILE A 89 12.22 14.81 -7.16
CA ILE A 89 11.89 14.94 -5.72
C ILE A 89 11.83 16.39 -5.26
N ASN A 90 12.64 17.27 -5.84
CA ASN A 90 12.58 18.70 -5.55
C ASN A 90 11.25 19.34 -5.94
N ASN A 91 10.55 18.80 -6.94
CA ASN A 91 9.25 19.24 -7.41
C ASN A 91 8.08 18.49 -6.74
N TRP A 92 8.34 17.52 -5.88
CA TRP A 92 7.32 16.89 -5.07
C TRP A 92 6.75 17.91 -4.09
N GLY A 93 5.93 18.78 -4.63
CA GLY A 93 5.07 19.61 -3.81
C GLY A 93 4.26 18.67 -2.90
N ILE A 94 4.22 18.96 -1.62
CA ILE A 94 3.31 18.29 -0.67
C ILE A 94 1.88 18.25 -1.23
N ASN A 95 1.56 19.14 -2.15
CA ASN A 95 0.23 19.36 -2.68
C ASN A 95 -0.23 18.25 -3.64
N ASP A 96 0.70 17.58 -4.31
CA ASP A 96 0.38 16.67 -5.43
C ASP A 96 0.34 15.20 -5.01
N ILE A 97 1.06 14.81 -3.94
CA ILE A 97 1.15 13.43 -3.51
C ILE A 97 -0.06 13.06 -2.66
N GLY A 98 -0.89 12.15 -3.18
CA GLY A 98 -2.07 11.64 -2.47
C GLY A 98 -3.14 12.71 -2.26
N SER A 99 -3.15 13.79 -3.07
CA SER A 99 -4.19 14.83 -3.04
C SER A 99 -5.56 14.29 -3.48
N GLU A 100 -5.58 13.16 -4.17
CA GLU A 100 -6.82 12.51 -4.58
C GLU A 100 -7.65 12.11 -3.35
N PRO A 101 -8.97 12.32 -3.41
CA PRO A 101 -9.87 11.88 -2.35
C PRO A 101 -9.80 10.36 -2.20
N LEU A 102 -10.04 9.89 -0.98
CA LEU A 102 -10.19 8.45 -0.76
C LEU A 102 -11.38 7.94 -1.57
N PRO A 103 -11.23 6.87 -2.37
CA PRO A 103 -12.34 6.30 -3.09
C PRO A 103 -13.35 5.69 -2.12
N ASP A 104 -14.63 5.71 -2.51
CA ASP A 104 -15.71 5.13 -1.71
C ASP A 104 -15.56 3.61 -1.51
N LYS A 105 -14.91 2.96 -2.48
CA LYS A 105 -14.69 1.52 -2.47
C LYS A 105 -13.22 1.22 -2.21
N MET A 106 -12.91 0.69 -1.04
CA MET A 106 -11.56 0.29 -0.64
C MET A 106 -11.56 -1.13 -0.07
N ASN A 107 -10.51 -1.86 -0.34
CA ASN A 107 -10.28 -3.12 0.37
C ASN A 107 -9.98 -2.83 1.85
N THR A 108 -10.44 -3.70 2.74
CA THR A 108 -10.12 -3.62 4.17
C THR A 108 -9.37 -4.86 4.59
N ILE A 109 -8.19 -4.72 5.16
CA ILE A 109 -7.38 -5.81 5.67
C ILE A 109 -7.19 -5.61 7.16
N ASN A 110 -7.78 -6.50 7.95
CA ASN A 110 -7.60 -6.56 9.40
C ASN A 110 -6.58 -7.67 9.69
N GLY A 111 -5.35 -7.28 9.96
CA GLY A 111 -4.25 -8.20 10.21
C GLY A 111 -2.98 -7.80 9.45
N MET A 112 -2.52 -8.59 8.49
CA MET A 112 -1.27 -8.36 7.79
C MET A 112 -1.47 -8.31 6.27
N GLN A 113 -0.89 -7.30 5.64
CA GLN A 113 -0.74 -7.19 4.19
C GLN A 113 0.73 -7.43 3.83
N LEU A 114 0.99 -8.39 2.97
CA LEU A 114 2.29 -8.63 2.35
C LEU A 114 2.16 -8.37 0.85
N SER A 115 3.07 -7.58 0.27
CA SER A 115 3.05 -7.29 -1.16
C SER A 115 4.46 -7.10 -1.72
N ILE A 116 4.63 -7.25 -3.02
CA ILE A 116 5.85 -6.79 -3.70
C ILE A 116 5.78 -5.26 -3.80
N VAL A 117 4.71 -4.77 -4.40
CA VAL A 117 4.29 -3.36 -4.41
C VAL A 117 2.79 -3.34 -4.16
N ASN A 118 2.34 -2.54 -3.22
CA ASN A 118 0.90 -2.35 -3.01
C ASN A 118 0.41 -1.18 -3.87
N MET A 119 -0.52 -1.43 -4.79
CA MET A 119 -1.05 -0.45 -5.74
C MET A 119 -2.58 -0.26 -5.64
N GLU A 120 -3.26 -1.00 -4.78
CA GLU A 120 -4.72 -0.86 -4.61
C GLU A 120 -5.11 0.08 -3.47
N PRO A 121 -6.22 0.81 -3.61
CA PRO A 121 -6.84 1.53 -2.50
C PRO A 121 -7.21 0.55 -1.38
N THR A 122 -6.51 0.66 -0.27
CA THR A 122 -6.64 -0.30 0.84
C THR A 122 -6.64 0.41 2.18
N VAL A 123 -7.51 -0.02 3.08
CA VAL A 123 -7.44 0.28 4.52
C VAL A 123 -6.79 -0.92 5.20
N THR A 124 -5.57 -0.76 5.70
CA THR A 124 -4.87 -1.79 6.46
C THR A 124 -4.94 -1.47 7.95
N ASN A 125 -5.60 -2.35 8.71
CA ASN A 125 -5.64 -2.30 10.16
C ASN A 125 -4.68 -3.37 10.71
N GLY A 126 -3.45 -2.98 11.00
CA GLY A 126 -2.41 -3.89 11.47
C GLY A 126 -1.05 -3.65 10.85
N LEU A 127 -0.50 -4.64 10.17
CA LEU A 127 0.85 -4.60 9.60
C LEU A 127 0.80 -4.62 8.08
N GLU A 128 1.46 -3.65 7.44
CA GLU A 128 1.70 -3.65 6.00
C GLU A 128 3.21 -3.79 5.74
N LEU A 129 3.57 -4.87 5.06
CA LEU A 129 4.93 -5.13 4.62
C LEU A 129 4.98 -5.17 3.11
N SER A 130 5.91 -4.45 2.51
CA SER A 130 6.19 -4.54 1.08
C SER A 130 7.64 -4.93 0.86
N LEU A 131 7.91 -5.72 -0.18
CA LEU A 131 9.27 -6.09 -0.56
C LEU A 131 10.00 -4.95 -1.28
N SER A 132 9.29 -3.99 -1.79
CA SER A 132 9.84 -2.84 -2.51
C SER A 132 9.26 -1.53 -2.00
N SER A 133 8.00 -1.26 -2.28
CA SER A 133 7.35 0.01 -1.99
C SER A 133 5.87 -0.16 -1.72
N ASN A 134 5.35 0.67 -0.83
CA ASN A 134 3.91 0.89 -0.68
C ASN A 134 3.57 2.17 -1.46
N ILE A 135 3.12 2.02 -2.70
CA ILE A 135 2.75 3.12 -3.60
C ILE A 135 1.29 2.90 -3.99
N SER A 136 0.46 2.72 -3.02
CA SER A 136 -0.95 2.57 -3.32
C SER A 136 -1.56 3.91 -3.69
N ALA A 137 -2.47 3.86 -4.65
CA ALA A 137 -3.54 4.83 -4.75
C ALA A 137 -4.09 5.10 -3.34
N PRO A 138 -4.84 6.17 -3.09
CA PRO A 138 -5.09 6.67 -1.75
C PRO A 138 -5.43 5.55 -0.74
N SER A 139 -4.49 5.24 0.12
CA SER A 139 -4.58 4.17 1.12
C SER A 139 -4.53 4.71 2.55
N VAL A 140 -5.05 3.92 3.47
CA VAL A 140 -5.09 4.25 4.89
C VAL A 140 -4.41 3.14 5.68
N ILE A 141 -3.42 3.51 6.48
CA ILE A 141 -2.76 2.61 7.43
C ILE A 141 -3.16 2.98 8.85
N ASN A 142 -3.73 2.01 9.55
CA ASN A 142 -3.95 2.05 10.99
C ASN A 142 -3.08 0.96 11.64
N GLY A 143 -1.82 1.28 11.94
CA GLY A 143 -0.86 0.31 12.47
C GLY A 143 0.57 0.59 12.02
N VAL A 144 1.23 -0.40 11.43
CA VAL A 144 2.64 -0.31 11.04
C VAL A 144 2.79 -0.57 9.55
N ALA A 145 3.47 0.32 8.83
CA ALA A 145 3.86 0.14 7.44
C ALA A 145 5.39 0.08 7.34
N VAL A 146 5.91 -0.95 6.71
CA VAL A 146 7.34 -1.13 6.49
C VAL A 146 7.61 -1.45 5.02
N SER A 147 8.56 -0.72 4.44
CA SER A 147 9.04 -1.01 3.08
C SER A 147 10.54 -0.69 2.95
N PRO A 148 11.29 -1.40 2.11
CA PRO A 148 12.70 -1.09 1.87
C PRO A 148 12.90 0.28 1.23
N LEU A 149 12.00 0.75 0.37
CA LEU A 149 12.21 1.98 -0.39
C LEU A 149 11.29 3.10 0.06
N TYR A 150 9.97 2.99 -0.18
CA TYR A 150 9.03 4.10 -0.02
C TYR A 150 7.71 3.66 0.60
N ASN A 151 7.15 4.51 1.44
CA ASN A 151 5.76 4.42 1.90
C ASN A 151 5.00 5.66 1.44
N PHE A 152 4.04 5.51 0.53
CA PHE A 152 3.13 6.57 0.11
C PHE A 152 1.71 6.21 0.52
N HIS A 153 1.12 6.99 1.43
CA HIS A 153 -0.22 6.75 1.92
C HIS A 153 -1.01 8.06 1.98
N HIS A 154 -2.30 8.01 1.77
CA HIS A 154 -3.16 9.16 2.04
C HIS A 154 -3.19 9.44 3.55
N THR A 155 -3.36 8.40 4.37
CA THR A 155 -3.41 8.56 5.83
C THR A 155 -2.58 7.47 6.51
N THR A 156 -1.69 7.90 7.41
CA THR A 156 -0.92 7.00 8.29
C THR A 156 -1.28 7.29 9.73
N LYS A 157 -1.83 6.30 10.44
CA LYS A 157 -2.07 6.32 11.88
C LYS A 157 -1.27 5.19 12.52
N GLY A 158 -0.15 5.52 13.13
CA GLY A 158 0.79 4.56 13.72
C GLY A 158 2.22 4.82 13.29
N VAL A 159 2.90 3.83 12.75
CA VAL A 159 4.33 3.90 12.42
C VAL A 159 4.56 3.58 10.94
N ALA A 160 5.29 4.45 10.25
CA ALA A 160 5.77 4.20 8.89
C ALA A 160 7.30 4.19 8.87
N VAL A 161 7.88 3.10 8.39
CA VAL A 161 9.33 2.91 8.30
C VAL A 161 9.72 2.59 6.86
N SER A 162 10.65 3.35 6.31
CA SER A 162 11.26 3.04 5.02
C SER A 162 12.70 3.54 4.96
N THR A 163 13.46 3.12 3.95
CA THR A 163 14.82 3.65 3.80
C THR A 163 14.79 5.04 3.22
N PHE A 164 14.09 5.27 2.09
CA PHE A 164 14.19 6.55 1.40
C PHE A 164 13.14 7.55 1.82
N ALA A 165 11.85 7.23 1.67
CA ALA A 165 10.85 8.23 1.99
C ALA A 165 9.52 7.67 2.51
N ASN A 166 8.98 8.36 3.52
CA ASN A 166 7.59 8.25 3.94
C ASN A 166 6.84 9.52 3.56
N VAL A 167 5.78 9.41 2.78
CA VAL A 167 4.97 10.52 2.34
C VAL A 167 3.49 10.26 2.65
N SER A 168 2.83 11.22 3.29
CA SER A 168 1.41 11.10 3.61
C SER A 168 0.71 12.47 3.62
N GLN A 169 -0.58 12.50 3.29
CA GLN A 169 -1.39 13.70 3.47
C GLN A 169 -1.70 13.94 4.96
N LYS A 170 -2.05 12.85 5.67
CA LYS A 170 -2.36 12.91 7.11
C LYS A 170 -1.51 11.90 7.87
N CYS A 171 -0.77 12.36 8.87
CA CYS A 171 0.03 11.51 9.75
C CYS A 171 -0.38 11.69 11.20
N ARG A 172 -0.54 10.57 11.88
CA ARG A 172 -0.81 10.50 13.31
C ARG A 172 0.08 9.40 13.89
N GLY A 173 1.27 9.77 14.36
CA GLY A 173 2.25 8.83 14.88
C GLY A 173 3.68 9.12 14.47
N ILE A 174 4.42 8.11 13.99
CA ILE A 174 5.86 8.20 13.74
C ILE A 174 6.17 7.85 12.29
N GLN A 175 7.02 8.65 11.65
CA GLN A 175 7.63 8.36 10.36
C GLN A 175 9.15 8.27 10.52
N VAL A 176 9.75 7.22 10.00
CA VAL A 176 11.21 7.00 10.03
C VAL A 176 11.69 6.68 8.61
N ALA A 177 12.46 7.60 8.01
CA ALA A 177 13.07 7.45 6.69
C ALA A 177 14.15 8.52 6.48
N LEU A 178 14.92 8.43 5.41
CA LEU A 178 15.79 9.54 5.02
C LEU A 178 14.98 10.82 4.80
N ILE A 179 13.82 10.73 4.14
CA ILE A 179 12.93 11.86 3.86
C ILE A 179 11.54 11.54 4.40
N ASN A 180 11.01 12.38 5.26
CA ASN A 180 9.63 12.29 5.74
C ASN A 180 8.84 13.53 5.37
N VAL A 181 7.70 13.34 4.73
CA VAL A 181 6.81 14.41 4.28
C VAL A 181 5.39 14.14 4.74
N CYS A 182 4.78 15.11 5.41
CA CYS A 182 3.38 15.02 5.82
C CYS A 182 2.70 16.39 5.80
N LYS A 183 1.53 16.48 5.12
CA LYS A 183 0.81 17.75 4.97
C LYS A 183 0.03 18.14 6.23
N ASP A 184 -0.61 17.17 6.91
CA ASP A 184 -1.30 17.37 8.19
C ASP A 184 -0.71 16.40 9.21
N SER A 185 0.33 16.86 9.91
CA SER A 185 1.13 16.02 10.80
C SER A 185 0.76 16.22 12.26
N ARG A 186 0.56 15.10 12.98
CA ARG A 186 0.54 15.04 14.44
C ARG A 186 1.37 13.85 14.90
N GLY A 187 2.57 14.13 15.33
CA GLY A 187 3.51 13.11 15.75
C GLY A 187 4.95 13.50 15.47
N ILE A 188 5.77 12.52 15.20
CA ILE A 188 7.23 12.68 15.08
C ILE A 188 7.68 12.16 13.71
N GLN A 189 8.61 12.88 13.10
CA GLN A 189 9.33 12.50 11.89
C GLN A 189 10.82 12.41 12.24
N ILE A 190 11.45 11.29 11.93
CA ILE A 190 12.86 11.02 12.19
C ILE A 190 13.54 10.69 10.87
N GLY A 191 14.51 11.50 10.45
CA GLY A 191 15.20 11.28 9.19
C GLY A 191 16.10 12.45 8.82
N PHE A 192 16.86 12.28 7.73
CA PHE A 192 17.77 13.31 7.28
C PHE A 192 17.04 14.61 6.93
N TRP A 193 15.83 14.50 6.34
CA TRP A 193 15.00 15.64 5.98
C TRP A 193 13.53 15.39 6.30
N ASN A 194 12.95 16.26 7.11
CA ASN A 194 11.58 16.12 7.58
C ASN A 194 10.77 17.37 7.27
N LYS A 195 9.63 17.21 6.62
CA LYS A 195 8.75 18.30 6.20
C LYS A 195 7.32 18.08 6.68
N ASN A 196 6.76 19.05 7.36
CA ASN A 196 5.34 19.09 7.68
C ASN A 196 4.73 20.45 7.27
N GLU A 197 3.44 20.67 7.56
CA GLU A 197 2.73 21.90 7.21
C GLU A 197 3.33 23.17 7.81
N LYS A 198 4.11 23.06 8.90
CA LYS A 198 4.63 24.21 9.64
C LYS A 198 6.08 24.51 9.33
N ARG A 199 6.88 23.48 9.12
CA ARG A 199 8.33 23.65 9.04
C ARG A 199 9.03 22.49 8.33
N LYS A 200 10.27 22.75 7.95
CA LYS A 200 11.22 21.77 7.42
C LYS A 200 12.39 21.72 8.41
N MET A 201 12.76 20.50 8.84
CA MET A 201 13.83 20.32 9.82
C MET A 201 14.66 19.06 9.50
N PRO A 202 15.98 19.13 9.66
CA PRO A 202 16.81 17.94 9.65
C PRO A 202 16.65 17.14 10.93
N LEU A 203 17.00 15.87 10.89
CA LEU A 203 17.06 14.88 11.96
C LEU A 203 15.71 14.58 12.61
N ILE A 204 15.11 15.51 13.31
CA ILE A 204 13.84 15.30 14.02
C ILE A 204 12.91 16.47 13.78
N ASN A 205 11.66 16.17 13.44
CA ASN A 205 10.58 17.13 13.33
C ASN A 205 9.35 16.60 14.07
N TRP A 206 8.56 17.47 14.69
CA TRP A 206 7.36 17.07 15.43
C TRP A 206 6.26 18.10 15.35
N ASN A 207 5.03 17.66 15.49
CA ASN A 207 3.87 18.53 15.67
C ASN A 207 2.79 17.79 16.45
N PHE A 208 2.37 18.34 17.57
CA PHE A 208 1.31 17.78 18.42
C PHE A 208 0.08 18.66 18.51
N LYS A 209 0.13 19.86 17.91
CA LYS A 209 -0.98 20.81 17.97
C LYS A 209 -2.08 20.43 16.99
N ASN A 210 -3.31 20.50 17.45
CA ASN A 210 -4.47 20.44 16.56
C ASN A 210 -4.44 21.64 15.60
N LYS A 211 -4.82 21.39 14.35
CA LYS A 211 -5.17 22.48 13.46
C LYS A 211 -6.40 23.15 14.09
N LYS A 212 -6.32 24.44 14.46
CA LYS A 212 -7.53 25.18 14.79
C LYS A 212 -8.35 25.23 13.50
N LEU A 213 -9.58 24.75 13.56
CA LEU A 213 -10.58 24.93 12.52
C LEU A 213 -10.87 26.41 12.37
#